data_da5c65ebaf1fd3c036daa57a23661146
#
_entry.id   da5c65ebaf1fd3c036daa57a23661146
#
_cell.length_a   1.000
_cell.length_b   1.000
_cell.length_c   1.000
_cell.angle_alpha   90.00
_cell.angle_beta   90.00
_cell.angle_gamma   90.00
#
_symmetry.space_group_name_H-M   'P 1'
#
loop_
_entity.id
_entity.type
_entity.pdbx_description
1 polymer ?
#
loop_
_entity_poly.entity_id
_entity_poly.type
_entity_poly.pdbx_seq_one_letter_code
_entity_poly.pdbx_strand_id
1 'polypeptide(L)'
;MYRIMLVEDDATIVDILSRQLEKWGYLVRAVQDFDRVMEEFQEFQPQLVLMDLSLPFFNGYYWCTEIRKISRVPVLFLSSASDDMNLIMAINMGADDFIAKPFKFEVVLAKIQAIIR
;
A
#
# COMPACT_ATOMS: atom_id res chain seq x y z
N MET A 1 4.33 -17.53 -4.21
CA MET A 1 4.94 -16.20 -4.03
C MET A 1 3.86 -15.18 -3.71
N TYR A 2 4.03 -14.45 -2.62
CA TYR A 2 3.07 -13.42 -2.23
C TYR A 2 3.15 -12.23 -3.17
N ARG A 3 1.99 -11.75 -3.60
CA ARG A 3 1.88 -10.62 -4.50
C ARG A 3 1.54 -9.36 -3.71
N ILE A 4 2.40 -8.36 -3.79
CA ILE A 4 2.23 -7.08 -3.10
C ILE A 4 2.07 -5.99 -4.15
N MET A 5 0.97 -5.25 -4.07
CA MET A 5 0.74 -4.09 -4.93
C MET A 5 1.20 -2.84 -4.20
N LEU A 6 1.98 -2.02 -4.86
CA LEU A 6 2.51 -0.78 -4.30
C LEU A 6 1.90 0.41 -5.02
N VAL A 7 1.13 1.21 -4.29
CA VAL A 7 0.48 2.41 -4.83
C VAL A 7 1.18 3.62 -4.22
N GLU A 8 2.22 4.07 -4.90
CA GLU A 8 3.11 5.14 -4.44
C GLU A 8 3.67 5.85 -5.67
N ASP A 9 3.62 7.18 -5.71
CA ASP A 9 4.10 7.95 -6.85
C ASP A 9 5.52 8.50 -6.69
N ASP A 10 6.11 8.40 -5.51
CA ASP A 10 7.51 8.79 -5.30
C ASP A 10 8.43 7.69 -5.85
N ALA A 11 9.11 7.99 -6.95
CA ALA A 11 9.94 7.02 -7.65
C ALA A 11 11.05 6.42 -6.78
N THR A 12 11.60 7.20 -5.86
CA THR A 12 12.66 6.74 -4.97
C THR A 12 12.12 5.70 -3.99
N ILE A 13 10.94 5.97 -3.40
CA ILE A 13 10.29 5.04 -2.48
C ILE A 13 9.92 3.76 -3.22
N VAL A 14 9.35 3.89 -4.43
CA VAL A 14 8.97 2.73 -5.25
C VAL A 14 10.18 1.84 -5.52
N ASP A 15 11.31 2.44 -5.91
CA ASP A 15 12.51 1.68 -6.22
C ASP A 15 13.05 0.95 -4.99
N ILE A 16 13.16 1.65 -3.86
CA ILE A 16 13.69 1.08 -2.62
C ILE A 16 12.80 -0.06 -2.12
N LEU A 17 11.50 0.20 -2.00
CA LEU A 17 10.57 -0.81 -1.49
C LEU A 17 10.48 -2.02 -2.42
N SER A 18 10.40 -1.80 -3.72
CA SER A 18 10.30 -2.90 -4.68
C SER A 18 11.53 -3.81 -4.60
N ARG A 19 12.72 -3.22 -4.60
CA ARG A 19 13.96 -3.99 -4.55
C ARG A 19 14.08 -4.79 -3.25
N GLN A 20 13.79 -4.15 -2.13
CA GLN A 20 13.91 -4.79 -0.83
C GLN A 20 12.89 -5.92 -0.66
N LEU A 21 11.64 -5.68 -1.07
CA LEU A 21 10.60 -6.70 -0.96
C LEU A 21 10.88 -7.88 -1.89
N GLU A 22 11.39 -7.62 -3.08
CA GLU A 22 11.75 -8.69 -4.00
C GLU A 22 12.88 -9.56 -3.45
N LYS A 23 13.82 -8.98 -2.72
CA LYS A 23 14.88 -9.75 -2.04
C LYS A 23 14.30 -10.72 -1.01
N TRP A 24 13.15 -10.40 -0.44
CA TRP A 24 12.46 -11.25 0.53
C TRP A 24 11.50 -12.23 -0.13
N GLY A 25 11.50 -12.32 -1.45
CA GLY A 25 10.73 -13.31 -2.18
C GLY A 25 9.32 -12.88 -2.54
N TYR A 26 8.97 -11.60 -2.37
CA TYR A 26 7.67 -11.10 -2.76
C TYR A 26 7.67 -10.70 -4.22
N LEU A 27 6.53 -10.87 -4.88
CA LEU A 27 6.32 -10.35 -6.21
C LEU A 27 5.64 -8.98 -6.06
N VAL A 28 6.29 -7.92 -6.56
CA VAL A 28 5.81 -6.55 -6.38
C VAL A 28 5.37 -5.95 -7.69
N ARG A 29 4.17 -5.38 -7.70
CA ARG A 29 3.72 -4.55 -8.83
C ARG A 29 3.51 -3.14 -8.32
N ALA A 30 4.29 -2.19 -8.84
CA ALA A 30 4.08 -0.78 -8.60
C ALA A 30 3.08 -0.24 -9.62
N VAL A 31 2.08 0.50 -9.15
CA VAL A 31 1.05 1.07 -10.02
C VAL A 31 1.68 2.09 -10.95
N GLN A 32 1.30 2.03 -12.22
CA GLN A 32 1.77 2.93 -13.27
C GLN A 32 0.76 4.06 -13.55
N ASP A 33 -0.52 3.72 -13.56
CA ASP A 33 -1.61 4.64 -13.90
C ASP A 33 -2.44 4.95 -12.66
N PHE A 34 -2.25 6.16 -12.10
CA PHE A 34 -2.88 6.51 -10.81
C PHE A 34 -4.34 6.93 -10.95
N ASP A 35 -4.88 6.99 -12.15
CA ASP A 35 -6.32 7.11 -12.37
C ASP A 35 -6.99 5.78 -12.68
N ARG A 36 -6.20 4.70 -12.78
CA ARG A 36 -6.68 3.36 -13.13
C ARG A 36 -6.20 2.30 -12.14
N VAL A 37 -6.15 2.67 -10.87
CA VAL A 37 -5.62 1.78 -9.82
C VAL A 37 -6.46 0.49 -9.72
N MET A 38 -7.78 0.57 -9.86
CA MET A 38 -8.64 -0.61 -9.73
C MET A 38 -8.45 -1.59 -10.88
N GLU A 39 -8.18 -1.12 -12.09
CA GLU A 39 -7.87 -2.01 -13.21
C GLU A 39 -6.58 -2.78 -12.95
N GLU A 40 -5.54 -2.09 -12.46
CA GLU A 40 -4.29 -2.77 -12.10
C GLU A 40 -4.46 -3.71 -10.92
N PHE A 41 -5.31 -3.34 -9.95
CA PHE A 41 -5.64 -4.19 -8.81
C PHE A 41 -6.29 -5.50 -9.26
N GLN A 42 -7.29 -5.41 -10.12
CA GLN A 42 -7.99 -6.60 -10.60
C GLN A 42 -7.11 -7.48 -11.47
N GLU A 43 -6.24 -6.87 -12.26
CA GLU A 43 -5.31 -7.59 -13.12
C GLU A 43 -4.26 -8.35 -12.32
N PHE A 44 -3.69 -7.70 -11.31
CA PHE A 44 -2.61 -8.28 -10.51
C PHE A 44 -3.12 -9.21 -9.41
N GLN A 45 -4.29 -8.94 -8.86
CA GLN A 45 -4.89 -9.66 -7.73
C GLN A 45 -3.92 -9.78 -6.56
N PRO A 46 -3.53 -8.66 -5.96
CA PRO A 46 -2.55 -8.68 -4.87
C PRO A 46 -3.11 -9.36 -3.61
N GLN A 47 -2.20 -9.85 -2.79
CA GLN A 47 -2.53 -10.43 -1.49
C GLN A 47 -2.28 -9.42 -0.36
N LEU A 48 -1.70 -8.27 -0.69
CA LEU A 48 -1.50 -7.15 0.22
C LEU A 48 -1.26 -5.90 -0.61
N VAL A 49 -1.77 -4.76 -0.13
CA VAL A 49 -1.59 -3.46 -0.79
C VAL A 49 -0.89 -2.50 0.16
N LEU A 50 0.19 -1.88 -0.32
CA LEU A 50 0.81 -0.72 0.33
C LEU A 50 0.28 0.51 -0.39
N MET A 51 -0.43 1.37 0.34
CA MET A 51 -1.19 2.48 -0.26
C MET A 51 -0.76 3.81 0.32
N ASP A 52 -0.11 4.64 -0.51
CA ASP A 52 0.19 6.01 -0.12
C ASP A 52 -1.11 6.81 -0.04
N LEU A 53 -1.16 7.78 0.88
CA LEU A 53 -2.32 8.66 1.03
C LEU A 53 -2.30 9.78 0.01
N SER A 54 -1.15 10.39 -0.23
CA SER A 54 -1.01 11.51 -1.16
C SER A 54 -0.67 11.01 -2.55
N LEU A 55 -1.68 10.91 -3.39
CA LEU A 55 -1.54 10.38 -4.74
C LEU A 55 -2.13 11.36 -5.75
N PRO A 56 -1.69 11.30 -7.03
CA PRO A 56 -2.35 12.05 -8.11
C PRO A 56 -3.78 11.55 -8.31
N PHE A 57 -4.66 12.42 -8.79
CA PHE A 57 -6.06 12.16 -9.09
C PHE A 57 -6.90 11.90 -7.86
N PHE A 58 -6.79 10.72 -7.25
CA PHE A 58 -7.55 10.34 -6.06
C PHE A 58 -6.57 9.90 -4.97
N ASN A 59 -6.88 10.22 -3.71
CA ASN A 59 -6.01 9.86 -2.59
C ASN A 59 -6.16 8.38 -2.20
N GLY A 60 -5.32 7.95 -1.26
CA GLY A 60 -5.32 6.56 -0.82
C GLY A 60 -6.61 6.14 -0.13
N TYR A 61 -7.30 7.05 0.55
CA TYR A 61 -8.59 6.75 1.16
C TYR A 61 -9.62 6.35 0.12
N TYR A 62 -9.67 7.10 -0.98
CA TYR A 62 -10.59 6.80 -2.09
C TYR A 62 -10.35 5.37 -2.60
N TRP A 63 -9.10 5.05 -2.89
CA TRP A 63 -8.80 3.73 -3.45
C TRP A 63 -9.03 2.60 -2.45
N CYS A 64 -8.75 2.83 -1.16
CA CYS A 64 -9.06 1.85 -0.13
C CYS A 64 -10.56 1.58 -0.07
N THR A 65 -11.39 2.62 -0.15
CA THR A 65 -12.83 2.48 -0.20
C THR A 65 -13.28 1.68 -1.41
N GLU A 66 -12.70 1.94 -2.57
CA GLU A 66 -13.03 1.19 -3.80
C GLU A 66 -12.61 -0.28 -3.69
N ILE A 67 -11.43 -0.54 -3.14
CA ILE A 67 -10.97 -1.91 -2.90
C ILE A 67 -11.93 -2.65 -1.98
N ARG A 68 -12.39 -2.00 -0.91
CA ARG A 68 -13.27 -2.64 0.08
C ARG A 68 -14.64 -3.02 -0.47
N LYS A 69 -15.06 -2.42 -1.59
CA LYS A 69 -16.30 -2.83 -2.25
C LYS A 69 -16.21 -4.24 -2.84
N ILE A 70 -14.99 -4.70 -3.16
CA ILE A 70 -14.80 -5.97 -3.87
C ILE A 70 -13.82 -6.93 -3.19
N SER A 71 -13.11 -6.51 -2.15
CA SER A 71 -12.03 -7.34 -1.57
C SER A 71 -11.78 -7.02 -0.11
N ARG A 72 -11.35 -8.04 0.64
CA ARG A 72 -10.87 -7.91 2.02
C ARG A 72 -9.35 -7.96 2.10
N VAL A 73 -8.67 -7.78 0.99
CA VAL A 73 -7.20 -7.82 0.96
C VAL A 73 -6.62 -6.84 1.99
N PRO A 74 -5.56 -7.22 2.72
CA PRO A 74 -4.93 -6.30 3.66
C PRO A 74 -4.41 -5.04 2.96
N VAL A 75 -4.69 -3.87 3.56
CA VAL A 75 -4.22 -2.57 3.08
C VAL A 75 -3.45 -1.90 4.19
N LEU A 76 -2.18 -1.56 3.92
CA LEU A 76 -1.34 -0.76 4.81
C LEU A 76 -1.16 0.62 4.18
N PHE A 77 -1.55 1.66 4.91
CA PHE A 77 -1.32 3.03 4.45
C PHE A 77 0.11 3.47 4.71
N LEU A 78 0.64 4.24 3.76
CA LEU A 78 1.90 4.97 3.93
C LEU A 78 1.53 6.44 4.16
N SER A 79 1.95 7.00 5.29
CA SER A 79 1.48 8.31 5.74
C SER A 79 2.65 9.23 6.04
N SER A 80 2.68 10.43 5.45
CA SER A 80 3.68 11.43 5.77
C SER A 80 3.25 12.27 6.97
N ALA A 81 4.18 13.04 7.54
CA ALA A 81 3.88 13.92 8.66
C ALA A 81 2.89 15.03 8.31
N SER A 82 2.74 15.34 7.01
CA SER A 82 1.78 16.34 6.54
C SER A 82 0.38 15.78 6.37
N ASP A 83 0.20 14.47 6.43
CA ASP A 83 -1.12 13.85 6.31
C ASP A 83 -1.83 13.93 7.65
N ASP A 84 -3.10 14.29 7.60
CA ASP A 84 -3.95 14.42 8.79
C ASP A 84 -4.53 13.06 9.17
N MET A 85 -3.65 12.10 9.40
CA MET A 85 -4.02 10.71 9.59
C MET A 85 -3.62 10.20 10.97
N ASN A 86 -4.49 9.41 11.56
CA ASN A 86 -4.18 8.65 12.77
C ASN A 86 -4.68 7.21 12.62
N LEU A 87 -4.31 6.36 13.57
CA LEU A 87 -4.65 4.94 13.52
C LEU A 87 -6.17 4.70 13.49
N ILE A 88 -6.91 5.46 14.29
CA ILE A 88 -8.38 5.32 14.34
C ILE A 88 -8.98 5.60 12.96
N MET A 89 -8.54 6.67 12.33
CA MET A 89 -9.01 7.06 11.00
C MET A 89 -8.67 6.01 9.96
N ALA A 90 -7.44 5.47 10.01
CA ALA A 90 -7.01 4.41 9.10
C ALA A 90 -7.92 3.18 9.20
N ILE A 91 -8.20 2.75 10.42
CA ILE A 91 -9.07 1.58 10.67
C ILE A 91 -10.49 1.86 10.19
N ASN A 92 -11.02 3.04 10.45
CA ASN A 92 -12.37 3.43 10.00
C ASN A 92 -12.50 3.43 8.48
N MET A 93 -11.41 3.68 7.77
CA MET A 93 -11.40 3.64 6.30
C MET A 93 -11.18 2.24 5.75
N GLY A 94 -11.07 1.24 6.61
CA GLY A 94 -10.93 -0.15 6.20
C GLY A 94 -9.51 -0.64 6.03
N ALA A 95 -8.52 0.15 6.48
CA ALA A 95 -7.13 -0.28 6.46
C ALA A 95 -6.83 -1.20 7.64
N ASP A 96 -5.81 -2.03 7.49
CA ASP A 96 -5.36 -2.93 8.55
C ASP A 96 -4.36 -2.24 9.48
N ASP A 97 -3.56 -1.31 8.95
CA ASP A 97 -2.59 -0.55 9.73
C ASP A 97 -2.08 0.60 8.87
N PHE A 98 -1.16 1.38 9.43
CA PHE A 98 -0.47 2.41 8.67
C PHE A 98 1.01 2.48 9.06
N ILE A 99 1.82 3.05 8.19
CA ILE A 99 3.25 3.20 8.39
C ILE A 99 3.60 4.67 8.16
N ALA A 100 4.21 5.31 9.18
CA ALA A 100 4.57 6.73 9.10
C ALA A 100 5.85 6.91 8.28
N LYS A 101 5.87 7.92 7.42
CA LYS A 101 7.07 8.34 6.70
C LYS A 101 7.81 9.40 7.50
N PRO A 102 9.14 9.40 7.49
CA PRO A 102 10.02 8.41 6.88
C PRO A 102 10.03 7.11 7.66
N PHE A 103 10.15 6.00 6.97
CA PHE A 103 10.12 4.68 7.60
C PHE A 103 11.41 3.91 7.34
N LYS A 104 11.69 2.94 8.20
CA LYS A 104 12.73 1.95 7.97
C LYS A 104 12.11 0.74 7.31
N PHE A 105 12.82 0.14 6.36
CA PHE A 105 12.30 -1.03 5.66
C PHE A 105 11.96 -2.15 6.64
N GLU A 106 12.74 -2.33 7.70
CA GLU A 106 12.49 -3.38 8.70
C GLU A 106 11.12 -3.25 9.36
N VAL A 107 10.61 -2.02 9.52
CA VAL A 107 9.27 -1.77 10.06
C VAL A 107 8.20 -2.19 9.04
N VAL A 108 8.40 -1.83 7.79
CA VAL A 108 7.49 -2.23 6.70
C VAL A 108 7.42 -3.75 6.62
N LEU A 109 8.57 -4.40 6.58
CA LEU A 109 8.65 -5.85 6.49
C LEU A 109 7.97 -6.52 7.68
N ALA A 110 8.23 -6.05 8.90
CA ALA A 110 7.63 -6.63 10.10
C ALA A 110 6.10 -6.56 10.06
N LYS A 111 5.55 -5.42 9.63
CA LYS A 111 4.09 -5.27 9.53
C LYS A 111 3.51 -6.16 8.44
N ILE A 112 4.18 -6.28 7.31
CA ILE A 112 3.75 -7.19 6.24
C ILE A 112 3.73 -8.62 6.75
N GLN A 113 4.81 -9.06 7.38
CA GLN A 113 4.93 -10.43 7.88
C GLN A 113 3.88 -10.74 8.95
N ALA A 114 3.57 -9.76 9.81
CA ALA A 114 2.55 -9.94 10.84
C ALA A 114 1.16 -10.15 10.23
N ILE A 115 0.87 -9.48 9.13
CA ILE A 115 -0.45 -9.53 8.50
C ILE A 115 -0.63 -10.79 7.66
N ILE A 116 0.38 -11.20 6.92
CA ILE A 116 0.25 -12.30 5.95
C ILE A 116 0.48 -13.69 6.54
N ARG A 117 0.83 -13.80 7.81
CA ARG A 117 1.02 -15.13 8.41
C ARG A 117 -0.28 -15.82 8.82
#